data_2397c97895ebb31d7221127a5084893e
#
_entry.id   2397c97895ebb31d7221127a5084893e
#
_cell.length_a   1.000
_cell.length_b   1.000
_cell.length_c   1.000
_cell.angle_alpha   90.00
_cell.angle_beta   90.00
_cell.angle_gamma   90.00
#
_symmetry.space_group_name_H-M   'P 1'
#
loop_
_entity.id
_entity.type
_entity.pdbx_description
1 polymer ?
#
loop_
_entity_poly.entity_id
_entity_poly.type
_entity_poly.pdbx_seq_one_letter_code
_entity_poly.pdbx_strand_id
1 'polypeptide(L)'
;MDNMESTEYMVEQFERGIINEYMQMDRFGVYVDNNGYIYLSDMYVKEQYRGSGVGGSVMVRLCEFADTNGLDIRCIPSSDDDGGGDERLLRFYGRYGFLVVREYGGSVMEMVRKSCGKR
;
A
#
# COMPACT_ATOMS: atom_id res chain seq x y z
N MET A 1 26.33 -7.29 -5.87
CA MET A 1 25.28 -6.86 -4.94
C MET A 1 23.91 -7.15 -5.53
N ASP A 2 23.11 -7.81 -4.77
CA ASP A 2 21.78 -8.18 -5.21
C ASP A 2 20.84 -6.99 -5.03
N ASN A 3 20.28 -6.50 -6.14
CA ASN A 3 19.36 -5.37 -6.07
C ASN A 3 18.12 -5.70 -5.27
N MET A 4 17.69 -6.95 -5.31
CA MET A 4 16.52 -7.37 -4.56
C MET A 4 16.75 -7.24 -3.06
N GLU A 5 17.92 -7.66 -2.58
CA GLU A 5 18.24 -7.53 -1.15
C GLU A 5 18.25 -6.07 -0.74
N SER A 6 18.81 -5.22 -1.57
CA SER A 6 18.88 -3.81 -1.27
C SER A 6 17.48 -3.20 -1.23
N THR A 7 16.62 -3.59 -2.16
CA THR A 7 15.26 -3.12 -2.20
C THR A 7 14.48 -3.60 -0.99
N GLU A 8 14.66 -4.86 -0.62
CA GLU A 8 13.99 -5.41 0.55
C GLU A 8 14.37 -4.63 1.80
N TYR A 9 15.65 -4.32 1.93
CA TYR A 9 16.11 -3.56 3.09
C TYR A 9 15.46 -2.19 3.13
N MET A 10 15.42 -1.50 1.99
CA MET A 10 14.84 -0.16 1.96
C MET A 10 13.36 -0.18 2.29
N VAL A 11 12.64 -1.18 1.79
CA VAL A 11 11.22 -1.29 2.05
C VAL A 11 10.97 -1.58 3.53
N GLU A 12 11.78 -2.44 4.12
CA GLU A 12 11.65 -2.73 5.53
C GLU A 12 11.92 -1.50 6.38
N GLN A 13 12.93 -0.72 6.03
CA GLN A 13 13.24 0.50 6.77
C GLN A 13 12.11 1.52 6.62
N PHE A 14 11.53 1.60 5.44
CA PHE A 14 10.39 2.48 5.23
C PHE A 14 9.22 2.06 6.13
N GLU A 15 8.93 0.77 6.18
CA GLU A 15 7.84 0.26 7.01
C GLU A 15 8.05 0.64 8.47
N ARG A 16 9.26 0.43 8.97
CA ARG A 16 9.56 0.76 10.36
C ARG A 16 9.42 2.24 10.62
N GLY A 17 9.83 3.07 9.67
CA GLY A 17 9.71 4.51 9.82
C GLY A 17 8.26 4.95 9.92
N ILE A 18 7.39 4.36 9.10
CA ILE A 18 5.97 4.70 9.15
C ILE A 18 5.38 4.27 10.49
N ILE A 19 5.68 3.06 10.93
CA ILE A 19 5.15 2.56 12.19
C ILE A 19 5.58 3.46 13.36
N ASN A 20 6.82 3.91 13.33
CA ASN A 20 7.33 4.77 14.40
C ASN A 20 6.75 6.17 14.33
N GLU A 21 6.53 6.68 13.13
CA GLU A 21 6.07 8.06 12.96
C GLU A 21 4.56 8.21 13.16
N TYR A 22 3.80 7.21 12.75
CA TYR A 22 2.33 7.30 12.76
C TYR A 22 1.77 6.35 13.81
N MET A 23 1.76 6.79 15.04
CA MET A 23 1.22 5.98 16.13
C MET A 23 -0.27 5.77 15.99
N GLN A 24 -0.92 6.53 15.12
CA GLN A 24 -2.34 6.39 14.83
C GLN A 24 -2.65 5.15 14.00
N MET A 25 -1.62 4.51 13.43
CA MET A 25 -1.85 3.30 12.64
C MET A 25 -1.97 2.10 13.56
N ASP A 26 -3.00 1.30 13.31
CA ASP A 26 -3.15 0.03 14.00
C ASP A 26 -2.21 -1.00 13.39
N ARG A 27 -2.18 -1.06 12.06
CA ARG A 27 -1.29 -1.97 11.34
C ARG A 27 -0.86 -1.32 10.04
N PHE A 28 0.41 -1.47 9.73
CA PHE A 28 0.95 -1.06 8.45
C PHE A 28 1.99 -2.09 8.04
N GLY A 29 1.82 -2.71 6.88
CA GLY A 29 2.76 -3.73 6.43
C GLY A 29 3.03 -3.63 4.95
N VAL A 30 4.29 -3.60 4.60
CA VAL A 30 4.73 -3.64 3.20
C VAL A 30 5.93 -4.55 3.11
N TYR A 31 6.05 -5.26 1.99
CA TYR A 31 7.24 -6.06 1.73
C TYR A 31 7.40 -6.21 0.22
N VAL A 32 8.58 -6.66 -0.19
CA VAL A 32 8.85 -6.88 -1.61
C VAL A 32 8.41 -8.30 -1.97
N ASP A 33 7.55 -8.43 -2.98
CA ASP A 33 7.09 -9.75 -3.39
C ASP A 33 8.06 -10.34 -4.42
N ASN A 34 7.73 -11.54 -4.90
CA ASN A 34 8.62 -12.27 -5.80
C ASN A 34 8.83 -11.57 -7.13
N ASN A 35 7.95 -10.67 -7.49
CA ASN A 35 8.06 -9.95 -8.76
C ASN A 35 8.69 -8.58 -8.61
N GLY A 36 9.16 -8.25 -7.41
CA GLY A 36 9.79 -6.96 -7.19
C GLY A 36 8.82 -5.83 -6.89
N TYR A 37 7.56 -6.13 -6.72
CA TYR A 37 6.57 -5.13 -6.34
C TYR A 37 6.61 -4.92 -4.84
N ILE A 38 6.24 -3.73 -4.40
CA ILE A 38 5.90 -3.54 -3.00
C ILE A 38 4.50 -4.12 -2.80
N TYR A 39 4.37 -5.11 -1.93
CA TYR A 39 3.06 -5.63 -1.60
C TYR A 39 2.58 -4.96 -0.32
N LEU A 40 1.45 -4.27 -0.41
CA LEU A 40 0.85 -3.60 0.74
C LEU A 40 -0.09 -4.59 1.40
N SER A 41 0.35 -5.16 2.50
CA SER A 41 -0.40 -6.24 3.15
C SER A 41 -1.37 -5.73 4.21
N ASP A 42 -1.02 -4.64 4.88
CA ASP A 42 -1.85 -4.11 5.96
C ASP A 42 -1.84 -2.60 5.93
N MET A 43 -3.01 -2.02 6.13
CA MET A 43 -3.17 -0.57 6.13
C MET A 43 -4.41 -0.25 6.95
N TYR A 44 -4.26 -0.24 8.28
CA TYR A 44 -5.39 -0.02 9.19
C TYR A 44 -5.08 1.11 10.15
N VAL A 45 -5.94 2.12 10.15
CA VAL A 45 -5.85 3.23 11.09
C VAL A 45 -6.63 2.84 12.34
N LYS A 46 -6.09 3.18 13.51
CA LYS A 46 -6.82 2.93 14.76
C LYS A 46 -8.17 3.60 14.70
N GLU A 47 -9.16 2.94 15.29
CA GLU A 47 -10.54 3.37 15.14
C GLU A 47 -10.73 4.82 15.56
N GLN A 48 -10.11 5.24 16.68
CA GLN A 48 -10.31 6.58 17.19
C GLN A 48 -9.71 7.66 16.31
N TYR A 49 -8.88 7.28 15.33
CA TYR A 49 -8.25 8.24 14.44
C TYR A 49 -8.79 8.17 13.02
N ARG A 50 -9.79 7.34 12.77
CA ARG A 50 -10.34 7.23 11.42
C ARG A 50 -11.06 8.51 11.05
N GLY A 51 -10.99 8.87 9.77
CA GLY A 51 -11.59 10.09 9.29
C GLY A 51 -10.76 11.33 9.53
N SER A 52 -9.54 11.18 10.03
CA SER A 52 -8.67 12.32 10.33
C SER A 52 -7.60 12.56 9.27
N GLY A 53 -7.58 11.74 8.21
CA GLY A 53 -6.61 11.92 7.14
C GLY A 53 -5.31 11.17 7.34
N VAL A 54 -5.20 10.37 8.40
CA VAL A 54 -3.96 9.64 8.67
C VAL A 54 -3.67 8.63 7.57
N GLY A 55 -4.70 7.87 7.15
CA GLY A 55 -4.50 6.90 6.09
C GLY A 55 -4.01 7.53 4.81
N GLY A 56 -4.57 8.68 4.46
CA GLY A 56 -4.12 9.38 3.27
C GLY A 56 -2.69 9.87 3.38
N SER A 57 -2.31 10.36 4.57
CA SER A 57 -0.94 10.82 4.78
C SER A 57 0.04 9.68 4.62
N VAL A 58 -0.27 8.52 5.19
CA VAL A 58 0.60 7.36 5.07
C VAL A 58 0.68 6.92 3.61
N MET A 59 -0.45 6.95 2.91
CA MET A 59 -0.46 6.54 1.51
C MET A 59 0.37 7.47 0.64
N VAL A 60 0.32 8.78 0.91
CA VAL A 60 1.16 9.73 0.17
C VAL A 60 2.63 9.38 0.38
N ARG A 61 3.02 9.09 1.63
CA ARG A 61 4.39 8.72 1.92
C ARG A 61 4.80 7.46 1.17
N LEU A 62 3.93 6.47 1.16
CA LEU A 62 4.22 5.22 0.46
C LEU A 62 4.38 5.45 -1.03
N CYS A 63 3.48 6.24 -1.62
CA CYS A 63 3.56 6.50 -3.05
C CYS A 63 4.82 7.28 -3.41
N GLU A 64 5.20 8.25 -2.59
CA GLU A 64 6.44 8.99 -2.83
C GLU A 64 7.66 8.08 -2.75
N PHE A 65 7.67 7.21 -1.75
CA PHE A 65 8.76 6.26 -1.62
C PHE A 65 8.85 5.35 -2.85
N ALA A 66 7.70 4.84 -3.28
CA ALA A 66 7.65 3.94 -4.43
C ALA A 66 8.12 4.66 -5.69
N ASP A 67 7.65 5.88 -5.90
CA ASP A 67 8.03 6.63 -7.09
C ASP A 67 9.53 6.96 -7.10
N THR A 68 10.05 7.34 -5.95
CA THR A 68 11.46 7.68 -5.85
C THR A 68 12.33 6.47 -6.20
N ASN A 69 11.87 5.29 -5.86
CA ASN A 69 12.65 4.07 -6.06
C ASN A 69 12.21 3.26 -7.27
N GLY A 70 11.28 3.78 -8.06
CA GLY A 70 10.84 3.11 -9.28
C GLY A 70 10.11 1.80 -9.03
N LEU A 71 9.34 1.72 -7.94
CA LEU A 71 8.68 0.49 -7.56
C LEU A 71 7.18 0.60 -7.73
N ASP A 72 6.58 -0.45 -8.27
CA ASP A 72 5.13 -0.55 -8.36
C ASP A 72 4.60 -1.11 -7.04
N ILE A 73 3.36 -0.80 -6.73
CA ILE A 73 2.72 -1.28 -5.50
C ILE A 73 1.54 -2.16 -5.87
N ARG A 74 1.41 -3.28 -5.18
CA ARG A 74 0.31 -4.22 -5.40
C ARG A 74 -0.43 -4.43 -4.09
N CYS A 75 -1.73 -4.52 -4.16
CA CYS A 75 -2.52 -4.83 -2.97
C CYS A 75 -3.77 -5.61 -3.35
N ILE A 76 -4.33 -6.27 -2.35
CA ILE A 76 -5.61 -6.94 -2.49
C ILE A 76 -6.57 -6.16 -1.59
N PRO A 77 -7.47 -5.37 -2.17
CA PRO A 77 -8.35 -4.54 -1.35
C PRO A 77 -9.41 -5.40 -0.69
N SER A 78 -9.33 -5.49 0.61
CA SER A 78 -10.31 -6.26 1.36
C SER A 78 -10.51 -5.61 2.71
N SER A 79 -11.69 -5.78 3.26
CA SER A 79 -12.03 -5.28 4.56
C SER A 79 -12.31 -6.47 5.46
N ASP A 80 -11.69 -6.48 6.62
CA ASP A 80 -11.94 -7.54 7.57
C ASP A 80 -13.42 -7.56 7.99
N ASP A 81 -14.01 -6.39 8.05
CA ASP A 81 -15.37 -6.27 8.56
C ASP A 81 -16.39 -6.79 7.56
N ASP A 82 -16.19 -6.49 6.30
CA ASP A 82 -17.19 -6.77 5.29
C ASP A 82 -16.81 -7.90 4.36
N GLY A 83 -15.62 -8.41 4.52
CA GLY A 83 -15.21 -9.53 3.72
C GLY A 83 -15.01 -9.21 2.27
N GLY A 84 -14.59 -8.01 1.95
CA GLY A 84 -14.30 -7.80 0.57
C GLY A 84 -14.20 -6.35 0.19
N GLY A 85 -13.60 -6.11 -0.93
CA GLY A 85 -13.31 -4.80 -1.39
C GLY A 85 -14.56 -3.99 -1.64
N ASP A 86 -14.97 -3.26 -0.66
CA ASP A 86 -16.11 -2.41 -0.84
C ASP A 86 -15.70 -1.17 -1.62
N GLU A 87 -16.70 -0.42 -2.04
CA GLU A 87 -16.47 0.73 -2.89
C GLU A 87 -15.60 1.79 -2.24
N ARG A 88 -15.70 1.91 -0.91
CA ARG A 88 -14.89 2.90 -0.21
C ARG A 88 -13.41 2.61 -0.37
N LEU A 89 -13.02 1.35 -0.21
CA LEU A 89 -11.62 0.96 -0.38
C LEU A 89 -11.17 1.16 -1.81
N LEU A 90 -12.01 0.79 -2.77
CA LEU A 90 -11.64 0.95 -4.17
C LEU A 90 -11.43 2.42 -4.51
N ARG A 91 -12.31 3.29 -4.01
CA ARG A 91 -12.16 4.72 -4.23
C ARG A 91 -10.92 5.26 -3.53
N PHE A 92 -10.66 4.79 -2.32
CA PHE A 92 -9.48 5.23 -1.58
C PHE A 92 -8.22 4.92 -2.37
N TYR A 93 -8.04 3.66 -2.77
CA TYR A 93 -6.85 3.29 -3.52
C TYR A 93 -6.80 3.99 -4.87
N GLY A 94 -7.95 4.12 -5.53
CA GLY A 94 -8.02 4.76 -6.84
C GLY A 94 -7.52 6.20 -6.83
N ARG A 95 -7.72 6.90 -5.72
CA ARG A 95 -7.25 8.29 -5.61
C ARG A 95 -5.75 8.40 -5.70
N TYR A 96 -5.04 7.32 -5.38
CA TYR A 96 -3.57 7.34 -5.38
C TYR A 96 -2.99 6.64 -6.59
N GLY A 97 -3.83 6.35 -7.58
CA GLY A 97 -3.34 5.80 -8.84
C GLY A 97 -3.38 4.30 -8.95
N PHE A 98 -4.00 3.63 -8.00
CA PHE A 98 -4.16 2.17 -8.11
C PHE A 98 -5.26 1.85 -9.11
N LEU A 99 -5.03 0.83 -9.92
CA LEU A 99 -5.99 0.37 -10.92
C LEU A 99 -6.30 -1.09 -10.67
N VAL A 100 -7.54 -1.48 -10.96
CA VAL A 100 -7.95 -2.87 -10.85
C VAL A 100 -7.29 -3.66 -11.96
N VAL A 101 -6.60 -4.74 -11.60
CA VAL A 101 -5.94 -5.58 -12.58
C VAL A 101 -6.48 -7.01 -12.59
N ARG A 102 -7.28 -7.38 -11.60
CA ARG A 102 -7.88 -8.71 -11.59
C ARG A 102 -9.19 -8.69 -10.81
N GLU A 103 -10.22 -9.30 -11.41
CA GLU A 103 -11.53 -9.45 -10.79
C GLU A 103 -11.97 -10.89 -10.92
N TYR A 104 -12.83 -11.31 -10.01
CA TYR A 104 -13.42 -12.63 -10.07
C TYR A 104 -14.78 -12.57 -9.41
N GLY A 105 -15.81 -12.99 -10.15
CA GLY A 105 -17.16 -13.05 -9.62
C GLY A 105 -17.69 -11.71 -9.15
N GLY A 106 -17.28 -10.63 -9.79
CA GLY A 106 -17.71 -9.30 -9.41
C GLY A 106 -16.93 -8.68 -8.27
N SER A 107 -15.97 -9.42 -7.75
CA SER A 107 -15.12 -8.89 -6.66
C SER A 107 -13.75 -8.55 -7.19
N VAL A 108 -13.22 -7.42 -6.73
CA VAL A 108 -11.86 -7.02 -7.10
C VAL A 108 -10.87 -7.84 -6.30
N MET A 109 -9.99 -8.52 -7.02
CA MET A 109 -9.01 -9.41 -6.40
C MET A 109 -7.64 -8.77 -6.27
N GLU A 110 -7.34 -7.76 -7.09
CA GLU A 110 -6.01 -7.21 -7.07
C GLU A 110 -5.99 -5.83 -7.71
N MET A 111 -5.26 -4.91 -7.10
CA MET A 111 -5.01 -3.58 -7.66
C MET A 111 -3.51 -3.34 -7.70
N VAL A 112 -3.08 -2.55 -8.68
CA VAL A 112 -1.67 -2.22 -8.86
C VAL A 112 -1.54 -0.73 -9.14
N ARG A 113 -0.53 -0.12 -8.53
CA ARG A 113 -0.16 1.25 -8.82
C ARG A 113 1.22 1.24 -9.45
N LYS A 114 1.31 1.75 -10.67
CA LYS A 114 2.58 1.85 -11.37
C LYS A 114 3.36 3.05 -10.85
N SER A 115 4.66 2.87 -10.73
CA SER A 115 5.54 3.94 -10.33
C SER A 115 5.48 5.08 -11.36
N CYS A 116 5.49 6.30 -10.86
CA CYS A 116 5.55 7.49 -11.72
C CYS A 116 6.98 7.98 -11.89
N GLY A 117 7.86 7.33 -11.24
CA GLY A 117 9.22 7.78 -11.25
C GLY A 117 9.82 7.73 -12.61
N LYS A 118 10.49 8.39 -12.80
CA LYS A 118 11.05 8.33 -13.80
C LYS A 118 12.20 8.12 -13.87
N ARG A 119 12.54 8.16 -14.25
CA ARG A 119 13.58 7.80 -14.36
C ARG A 119 14.36 8.42 -14.76
#